data_44d58979bda8409cc0140915e98cb902
#
_entry.id   44d58979bda8409cc0140915e98cb902
#
_cell.length_a   1.000
_cell.length_b   1.000
_cell.length_c   1.000
_cell.angle_alpha   90.00
_cell.angle_beta   90.00
_cell.angle_gamma   90.00
#
_symmetry.space_group_name_H-M   'P 1'
#
loop_
_entity.id
_entity.type
_entity.pdbx_description
1 polymer ?
#
loop_
_entity_poly.entity_id
_entity_poly.type
_entity_poly.pdbx_seq_one_letter_code
_entity_poly.pdbx_strand_id
1 'polypeptide(L)'
;MSQGEKVVRARIEAALYASGRALDVEQLASAAGSASKKRIVEEARALASSIRSSLSALEVVEYPGPRFALQLKAEYNPVARRFATKPLLSKAALRTVSYVAYFQPISSAELSARRSSQVYDHLKELVEIGFVGWEKSGRSKMYRTTAEFSEYFGLSTDVATLKKQLDRRTLILR
;
A
#
# COMPACT_ATOMS: atom_id res chain seq x y z
N MET A 1 -23.56 -23.54 1.73
CA MET A 1 -22.84 -22.65 0.81
C MET A 1 -23.16 -23.09 -0.61
N SER A 2 -23.74 -22.21 -1.44
CA SER A 2 -24.08 -22.53 -2.82
C SER A 2 -22.82 -22.62 -3.70
N GLN A 3 -22.92 -23.31 -4.85
CA GLN A 3 -21.82 -23.38 -5.83
C GLN A 3 -21.37 -21.98 -6.28
N GLY A 4 -22.30 -21.03 -6.46
CA GLY A 4 -22.01 -19.65 -6.84
C GLY A 4 -21.26 -18.85 -5.76
N GLU A 5 -21.52 -19.11 -4.48
CA GLU A 5 -20.79 -18.47 -3.36
C GLU A 5 -19.35 -18.96 -3.30
N LYS A 6 -19.12 -20.26 -3.52
CA LYS A 6 -17.76 -20.82 -3.58
C LYS A 6 -16.93 -20.18 -4.67
N VAL A 7 -17.50 -19.98 -5.86
CA VAL A 7 -16.81 -19.36 -7.00
C VAL A 7 -16.48 -17.89 -6.73
N VAL A 8 -17.41 -17.12 -6.17
CA VAL A 8 -17.19 -15.70 -5.81
C VAL A 8 -16.07 -15.59 -4.78
N ARG A 9 -16.11 -16.41 -3.72
CA ARG A 9 -15.09 -16.41 -2.67
C ARG A 9 -13.71 -16.80 -3.19
N ALA A 10 -13.60 -17.82 -4.04
CA ALA A 10 -12.36 -18.23 -4.66
C ALA A 10 -11.74 -17.12 -5.55
N ARG A 11 -12.58 -16.35 -6.27
CA ARG A 11 -12.13 -15.22 -7.07
C ARG A 11 -11.64 -14.06 -6.21
N ILE A 12 -12.31 -13.76 -5.08
CA ILE A 12 -11.85 -12.77 -4.10
C ILE A 12 -10.51 -13.19 -3.52
N GLU A 13 -10.35 -14.44 -3.11
CA GLU A 13 -9.09 -14.99 -2.60
C GLU A 13 -7.96 -14.85 -3.62
N ALA A 14 -8.20 -15.25 -4.87
CA ALA A 14 -7.22 -15.14 -5.94
C ALA A 14 -6.82 -13.68 -6.21
N ALA A 15 -7.79 -12.75 -6.21
CA ALA A 15 -7.51 -11.33 -6.39
C ALA A 15 -6.66 -10.75 -5.25
N LEU A 16 -6.98 -11.07 -4.00
CA LEU A 16 -6.22 -10.63 -2.83
C LEU A 16 -4.80 -11.21 -2.83
N TYR A 17 -4.64 -12.48 -3.20
CA TYR A 17 -3.34 -13.12 -3.31
C TYR A 17 -2.49 -12.49 -4.43
N ALA A 18 -3.05 -12.34 -5.63
CA ALA A 18 -2.34 -11.81 -6.79
C ALA A 18 -1.97 -10.33 -6.65
N SER A 19 -2.81 -9.53 -5.98
CA SER A 19 -2.57 -8.09 -5.83
C SER A 19 -1.43 -7.77 -4.87
N GLY A 20 -1.21 -8.59 -3.84
CA GLY A 20 -0.23 -8.31 -2.77
C GLY A 20 -0.50 -7.01 -1.98
N ARG A 21 -1.65 -6.38 -2.19
CA ARG A 21 -2.07 -5.11 -1.57
C ARG A 21 -3.54 -5.13 -1.16
N ALA A 22 -3.97 -4.12 -0.42
CA ALA A 22 -5.39 -3.96 -0.11
C ALA A 22 -6.19 -3.57 -1.36
N LEU A 23 -7.26 -4.32 -1.63
CA LEU A 23 -8.24 -4.04 -2.67
C LEU A 23 -9.51 -3.45 -2.05
N ASP A 24 -10.13 -2.50 -2.73
CA ASP A 24 -11.44 -1.99 -2.37
C ASP A 24 -12.57 -2.90 -2.88
N VAL A 25 -13.80 -2.59 -2.45
CA VAL A 25 -14.99 -3.40 -2.79
C VAL A 25 -15.27 -3.39 -4.30
N GLU A 26 -14.93 -2.32 -5.00
CA GLU A 26 -15.16 -2.20 -6.44
C GLU A 26 -14.20 -3.09 -7.23
N GLN A 27 -12.93 -3.10 -6.85
CA GLN A 27 -11.92 -3.98 -7.41
C GLN A 27 -12.26 -5.46 -7.16
N LEU A 28 -12.70 -5.79 -5.94
CA LEU A 28 -13.12 -7.14 -5.59
C LEU A 28 -14.41 -7.56 -6.31
N ALA A 29 -15.36 -6.64 -6.49
CA ALA A 29 -16.58 -6.89 -7.25
C ALA A 29 -16.29 -7.17 -8.72
N SER A 30 -15.40 -6.40 -9.32
CA SER A 30 -14.90 -6.63 -10.68
C SER A 30 -14.23 -8.00 -10.81
N ALA A 31 -13.31 -8.34 -9.90
CA ALA A 31 -12.61 -9.63 -9.91
C ALA A 31 -13.57 -10.81 -9.72
N ALA A 32 -14.56 -10.67 -8.85
CA ALA A 32 -15.55 -11.70 -8.56
C ALA A 32 -16.64 -11.84 -9.64
N GLY A 33 -16.77 -10.85 -10.55
CA GLY A 33 -17.85 -10.81 -11.54
C GLY A 33 -19.22 -10.59 -10.90
N SER A 34 -19.31 -9.76 -9.83
CA SER A 34 -20.54 -9.50 -9.09
C SER A 34 -20.81 -8.01 -8.98
N ALA A 35 -22.03 -7.59 -9.28
CA ALA A 35 -22.46 -6.19 -9.15
C ALA A 35 -22.83 -5.79 -7.71
N SER A 36 -23.02 -6.74 -6.80
CA SER A 36 -23.48 -6.48 -5.42
C SER A 36 -22.32 -6.23 -4.47
N LYS A 37 -22.03 -4.95 -4.20
CA LYS A 37 -20.99 -4.53 -3.24
C LYS A 37 -21.23 -5.11 -1.83
N LYS A 38 -22.49 -5.16 -1.38
CA LYS A 38 -22.86 -5.75 -0.08
C LYS A 38 -22.44 -7.22 -0.01
N ARG A 39 -22.78 -8.01 -1.03
CA ARG A 39 -22.41 -9.42 -1.11
C ARG A 39 -20.89 -9.61 -1.12
N ILE A 40 -20.14 -8.76 -1.82
CA ILE A 40 -18.67 -8.84 -1.84
C ILE A 40 -18.07 -8.63 -0.46
N VAL A 41 -18.57 -7.66 0.32
CA VAL A 41 -18.12 -7.45 1.70
C VAL A 41 -18.43 -8.65 2.59
N GLU A 42 -19.64 -9.23 2.48
CA GLU A 42 -20.04 -10.43 3.22
C GLU A 42 -19.13 -11.62 2.88
N GLU A 43 -18.85 -11.86 1.59
CA GLU A 43 -18.00 -12.96 1.14
C GLU A 43 -16.52 -12.73 1.54
N ALA A 44 -16.01 -11.50 1.50
CA ALA A 44 -14.66 -11.20 1.96
C ALA A 44 -14.49 -11.41 3.46
N ARG A 45 -15.50 -11.06 4.27
CA ARG A 45 -15.51 -11.34 5.71
C ARG A 45 -15.63 -12.84 6.02
N ALA A 46 -16.44 -13.57 5.24
CA ALA A 46 -16.55 -15.02 5.36
C ALA A 46 -15.23 -15.72 4.97
N LEU A 47 -14.53 -15.20 3.93
CA LEU A 47 -13.18 -15.64 3.58
C LEU A 47 -12.19 -15.39 4.72
N ALA A 48 -12.22 -14.20 5.33
CA ALA A 48 -11.36 -13.86 6.47
C ALA A 48 -11.55 -14.86 7.64
N SER A 49 -12.80 -15.21 7.95
CA SER A 49 -13.12 -16.20 8.99
C SER A 49 -12.62 -17.60 8.62
N SER A 50 -12.79 -18.01 7.35
CA SER A 50 -12.32 -19.30 6.86
C SER A 50 -10.79 -19.41 6.89
N ILE A 51 -10.08 -18.40 6.41
CA ILE A 51 -8.62 -18.36 6.42
C ILE A 51 -8.07 -18.37 7.84
N ARG A 52 -8.71 -17.64 8.76
CA ARG A 52 -8.32 -17.63 10.19
C ARG A 52 -8.40 -19.00 10.83
N SER A 53 -9.38 -19.83 10.45
CA SER A 53 -9.56 -21.17 11.00
C SER A 53 -8.72 -22.23 10.31
N SER A 54 -8.37 -22.06 9.04
CA SER A 54 -7.69 -23.08 8.22
C SER A 54 -6.19 -22.84 8.01
N LEU A 55 -5.75 -21.57 8.05
CA LEU A 55 -4.34 -21.20 7.81
C LEU A 55 -3.70 -20.59 9.06
N SER A 56 -2.51 -21.11 9.40
CA SER A 56 -1.79 -20.67 10.59
C SER A 56 -1.09 -19.32 10.40
N ALA A 57 -0.54 -19.07 9.21
CA ALA A 57 0.36 -17.93 8.96
C ALA A 57 -0.29 -16.75 8.23
N LEU A 58 -1.40 -16.98 7.52
CA LEU A 58 -2.08 -15.95 6.72
C LEU A 58 -3.35 -15.45 7.39
N GLU A 59 -3.71 -14.23 7.09
CA GLU A 59 -4.97 -13.60 7.49
C GLU A 59 -5.50 -12.67 6.41
N VAL A 60 -6.82 -12.48 6.35
CA VAL A 60 -7.42 -11.39 5.60
C VAL A 60 -7.79 -10.28 6.59
N VAL A 61 -7.25 -9.09 6.34
CA VAL A 61 -7.49 -7.90 7.17
C VAL A 61 -8.43 -6.95 6.44
N GLU A 62 -9.44 -6.45 7.16
CA GLU A 62 -10.33 -5.39 6.69
C GLU A 62 -9.81 -4.03 7.19
N TYR A 63 -9.60 -3.09 6.27
CA TYR A 63 -9.18 -1.72 6.53
C TYR A 63 -10.36 -0.74 6.42
N PRO A 64 -10.28 0.44 7.03
CA PRO A 64 -11.30 1.49 6.88
C PRO A 64 -11.57 1.84 5.42
N GLY A 65 -12.87 2.05 5.09
CA GLY A 65 -13.34 2.34 3.73
C GLY A 65 -13.53 1.08 2.87
N PRO A 66 -14.27 0.07 3.35
CA PRO A 66 -14.02 -1.36 3.35
C PRO A 66 -13.04 -1.80 2.25
N ARG A 67 -11.79 -1.99 2.66
CA ARG A 67 -10.71 -2.56 1.82
C ARG A 67 -10.18 -3.80 2.50
N PHE A 68 -9.83 -4.80 1.72
CA PHE A 68 -9.37 -6.10 2.24
C PHE A 68 -7.97 -6.41 1.69
N ALA A 69 -7.12 -7.01 2.52
CA ALA A 69 -5.82 -7.53 2.10
C ALA A 69 -5.56 -8.91 2.69
N LEU A 70 -4.98 -9.80 1.89
CA LEU A 70 -4.41 -11.05 2.36
C LEU A 70 -2.95 -10.80 2.73
N GLN A 71 -2.57 -11.09 3.95
CA GLN A 71 -1.23 -10.83 4.49
C GLN A 71 -0.77 -11.91 5.45
N LEU A 72 0.53 -11.89 5.79
CA LEU A 72 1.05 -12.66 6.92
C LEU A 72 0.60 -12.03 8.24
N LYS A 73 0.27 -12.89 9.20
CA LYS A 73 0.12 -12.46 10.60
C LYS A 73 1.45 -11.90 11.11
N ALA A 74 1.37 -10.86 11.95
CA ALA A 74 2.55 -10.11 12.41
C ALA A 74 3.62 -11.00 13.07
N GLU A 75 3.22 -12.07 13.74
CA GLU A 75 4.12 -13.03 14.40
C GLU A 75 5.07 -13.74 13.42
N TYR A 76 4.68 -13.89 12.14
CA TYR A 76 5.50 -14.52 11.10
C TYR A 76 6.38 -13.54 10.30
N ASN A 77 6.33 -12.25 10.59
CA ASN A 77 7.19 -11.24 9.94
C ASN A 77 8.70 -11.55 10.04
N PRO A 78 9.24 -12.08 11.18
CA PRO A 78 10.65 -12.45 11.24
C PRO A 78 11.03 -13.55 10.25
N VAL A 79 10.13 -14.52 10.02
CA VAL A 79 10.34 -15.58 9.03
C VAL A 79 10.35 -15.00 7.63
N ALA A 80 9.32 -14.18 7.29
CA ALA A 80 9.24 -13.55 5.98
C ALA A 80 10.48 -12.72 5.64
N ARG A 81 11.02 -11.95 6.60
CA ARG A 81 12.22 -11.13 6.40
C ARG A 81 13.47 -11.94 6.02
N ARG A 82 13.55 -13.20 6.40
CA ARG A 82 14.69 -14.07 6.05
C ARG A 82 14.64 -14.56 4.61
N PHE A 83 13.44 -14.67 4.04
CA PHE A 83 13.19 -15.24 2.72
C PHE A 83 12.64 -14.21 1.72
N ALA A 84 12.27 -13.01 2.18
CA ALA A 84 11.83 -11.95 1.28
C ALA A 84 12.97 -11.54 0.34
N THR A 85 12.64 -11.38 -0.91
CA THR A 85 13.52 -10.72 -1.89
C THR A 85 13.90 -9.33 -1.36
N LYS A 86 15.03 -8.77 -1.84
CA LYS A 86 15.45 -7.41 -1.45
C LYS A 86 14.28 -6.45 -1.52
N PRO A 87 14.05 -5.66 -0.47
CA PRO A 87 12.97 -4.67 -0.51
C PRO A 87 13.18 -3.74 -1.70
N LEU A 88 12.10 -3.36 -2.36
CA LEU A 88 12.11 -2.45 -3.52
C LEU A 88 12.84 -1.13 -3.21
N LEU A 89 12.77 -0.69 -1.95
CA LEU A 89 13.43 0.52 -1.45
C LEU A 89 14.33 0.20 -0.25
N SER A 90 15.48 0.85 -0.20
CA SER A 90 16.28 0.92 1.02
C SER A 90 15.52 1.65 2.13
N LYS A 91 15.88 1.41 3.39
CA LYS A 91 15.30 2.17 4.53
C LYS A 91 15.52 3.67 4.37
N ALA A 92 16.64 4.08 3.77
CA ALA A 92 16.96 5.48 3.56
C ALA A 92 16.10 6.09 2.45
N ALA A 93 15.91 5.40 1.33
CA ALA A 93 15.00 5.81 0.25
C ALA A 93 13.54 5.86 0.72
N LEU A 94 13.10 4.86 1.54
CA LEU A 94 11.75 4.86 2.13
C LEU A 94 11.52 6.09 3.02
N ARG A 95 12.50 6.47 3.85
CA ARG A 95 12.43 7.70 4.65
C ARG A 95 12.38 8.94 3.76
N THR A 96 13.10 8.96 2.64
CA THR A 96 13.08 10.09 1.72
C THR A 96 11.72 10.23 1.04
N VAL A 97 11.13 9.14 0.53
CA VAL A 97 9.79 9.22 -0.10
C VAL A 97 8.71 9.59 0.91
N SER A 98 8.81 9.13 2.16
CA SER A 98 7.89 9.55 3.23
C SER A 98 7.96 11.06 3.51
N TYR A 99 9.16 11.64 3.45
CA TYR A 99 9.37 13.08 3.56
C TYR A 99 8.76 13.84 2.37
N VAL A 100 8.99 13.36 1.13
CA VAL A 100 8.34 13.93 -0.06
C VAL A 100 6.82 13.86 0.09
N ALA A 101 6.28 12.71 0.46
CA ALA A 101 4.84 12.50 0.63
C ALA A 101 4.20 13.48 1.64
N TYR A 102 4.93 13.79 2.70
CA TYR A 102 4.42 14.67 3.76
C TYR A 102 4.55 16.16 3.42
N PHE A 103 5.69 16.57 2.83
CA PHE A 103 6.01 17.98 2.60
C PHE A 103 5.78 18.46 1.17
N GLN A 104 5.30 17.58 0.28
CA GLN A 104 5.08 17.92 -1.12
C GLN A 104 4.14 19.13 -1.32
N PRO A 105 4.44 19.99 -2.34
CA PRO A 105 5.61 19.96 -3.21
C PRO A 105 6.89 20.44 -2.49
N ILE A 106 8.00 19.74 -2.67
CA ILE A 106 9.26 20.04 -1.97
C ILE A 106 10.45 20.04 -2.94
N SER A 107 11.40 20.95 -2.76
CA SER A 107 12.62 20.98 -3.56
C SER A 107 13.69 20.02 -3.04
N SER A 108 14.64 19.62 -3.94
CA SER A 108 15.79 18.82 -3.51
C SER A 108 16.68 19.55 -2.50
N ALA A 109 16.77 20.87 -2.58
CA ALA A 109 17.54 21.69 -1.66
C ALA A 109 16.91 21.65 -0.24
N GLU A 110 15.60 21.82 -0.13
CA GLU A 110 14.87 21.71 1.15
C GLU A 110 14.97 20.31 1.76
N LEU A 111 14.89 19.27 0.92
CA LEU A 111 15.09 17.89 1.36
C LEU A 111 16.52 17.66 1.86
N SER A 112 17.53 18.15 1.14
CA SER A 112 18.93 18.01 1.50
C SER A 112 19.26 18.74 2.81
N ALA A 113 18.72 19.92 3.02
CA ALA A 113 18.88 20.68 4.27
C ALA A 113 18.33 19.97 5.50
N ARG A 114 17.29 19.13 5.30
CA ARG A 114 16.62 18.39 6.40
C ARG A 114 17.17 16.99 6.61
N ARG A 115 17.92 16.43 5.66
CA ARG A 115 18.35 15.03 5.71
C ARG A 115 19.85 14.82 5.48
N SER A 116 20.33 14.92 4.29
CA SER A 116 21.75 14.84 3.88
C SER A 116 21.86 14.93 2.35
N SER A 117 23.07 15.02 1.84
CA SER A 117 23.34 15.04 0.39
C SER A 117 22.93 13.74 -0.34
N GLN A 118 22.83 12.60 0.35
CA GLN A 118 22.36 11.33 -0.22
C GLN A 118 20.92 11.38 -0.75
N VAL A 119 20.16 12.43 -0.42
CA VAL A 119 18.82 12.67 -0.94
C VAL A 119 18.77 12.67 -2.46
N TYR A 120 19.81 13.15 -3.15
CA TYR A 120 19.83 13.21 -4.61
C TYR A 120 19.82 11.82 -5.24
N ASP A 121 20.56 10.86 -4.68
CA ASP A 121 20.58 9.47 -5.15
C ASP A 121 19.23 8.80 -4.88
N HIS A 122 18.66 9.03 -3.69
CA HIS A 122 17.34 8.51 -3.36
C HIS A 122 16.24 9.09 -4.27
N LEU A 123 16.30 10.39 -4.60
CA LEU A 123 15.32 10.99 -5.51
C LEU A 123 15.43 10.41 -6.92
N LYS A 124 16.66 10.14 -7.40
CA LYS A 124 16.88 9.47 -8.69
C LYS A 124 16.26 8.08 -8.69
N GLU A 125 16.57 7.26 -7.70
CA GLU A 125 15.98 5.92 -7.50
C GLU A 125 14.44 5.98 -7.46
N LEU A 126 13.87 6.90 -6.68
CA LEU A 126 12.43 7.06 -6.51
C LEU A 126 11.71 7.53 -7.79
N VAL A 127 12.38 8.32 -8.62
CA VAL A 127 11.86 8.72 -9.93
C VAL A 127 11.93 7.56 -10.93
N GLU A 128 13.02 6.79 -10.93
CA GLU A 128 13.20 5.63 -11.81
C GLU A 128 12.14 4.54 -11.56
N ILE A 129 11.77 4.30 -10.30
CA ILE A 129 10.71 3.33 -9.96
C ILE A 129 9.30 3.94 -10.06
N GLY A 130 9.16 5.20 -10.40
CA GLY A 130 7.89 5.87 -10.61
C GLY A 130 7.17 6.35 -9.35
N PHE A 131 7.78 6.31 -8.15
CA PHE A 131 7.12 6.73 -6.90
C PHE A 131 7.14 8.23 -6.67
N VAL A 132 8.06 8.93 -7.30
CA VAL A 132 8.20 10.39 -7.23
C VAL A 132 8.27 10.97 -8.63
N GLY A 133 7.47 12.00 -8.88
CA GLY A 133 7.55 12.87 -10.05
C GLY A 133 8.12 14.23 -9.68
N TRP A 134 8.52 15.00 -10.67
CA TRP A 134 8.99 16.37 -10.46
C TRP A 134 8.50 17.31 -11.55
N GLU A 135 8.34 18.56 -11.17
CA GLU A 135 8.01 19.68 -12.05
C GLU A 135 9.09 20.75 -11.92
N LYS A 136 9.35 21.47 -13.01
CA LYS A 136 10.27 22.63 -12.98
C LYS A 136 9.53 23.84 -12.38
N SER A 137 10.10 24.44 -11.35
CA SER A 137 9.61 25.68 -10.76
C SER A 137 10.78 26.68 -10.68
N GLY A 138 10.81 27.62 -11.62
CA GLY A 138 11.95 28.54 -11.78
C GLY A 138 13.26 27.78 -12.08
N ARG A 139 14.26 27.93 -11.19
CA ARG A 139 15.56 27.24 -11.26
C ARG A 139 15.59 25.91 -10.53
N SER A 140 14.51 25.53 -9.82
CA SER A 140 14.45 24.35 -8.96
C SER A 140 13.51 23.29 -9.53
N LYS A 141 13.75 22.02 -9.16
CA LYS A 141 12.81 20.92 -9.34
C LYS A 141 11.99 20.76 -8.05
N MET A 142 10.67 20.72 -8.21
CA MET A 142 9.72 20.44 -7.12
C MET A 142 9.21 19.01 -7.24
N TYR A 143 9.37 18.25 -6.19
CA TYR A 143 9.05 16.82 -6.16
C TYR A 143 7.71 16.57 -5.48
N ARG A 144 6.96 15.58 -6.03
CA ARG A 144 5.69 15.08 -5.49
C ARG A 144 5.63 13.58 -5.61
N THR A 145 4.84 12.93 -4.75
CA THR A 145 4.50 11.52 -4.94
C THR A 145 3.51 11.34 -6.09
N THR A 146 3.57 10.18 -6.72
CA THR A 146 2.74 9.80 -7.86
C THR A 146 1.53 8.97 -7.42
N ALA A 147 0.68 8.61 -8.38
CA ALA A 147 -0.42 7.67 -8.16
C ALA A 147 0.13 6.27 -7.84
N GLU A 148 1.21 5.84 -8.49
CA GLU A 148 1.88 4.56 -8.27
C GLU A 148 2.38 4.42 -6.82
N PHE A 149 2.93 5.49 -6.24
CA PHE A 149 3.28 5.53 -4.81
C PHE A 149 2.05 5.27 -3.93
N SER A 150 0.98 6.00 -4.20
CA SER A 150 -0.26 5.89 -3.41
C SER A 150 -0.87 4.49 -3.51
N GLU A 151 -0.87 3.91 -4.70
CA GLU A 151 -1.37 2.57 -4.96
C GLU A 151 -0.51 1.51 -4.27
N TYR A 152 0.83 1.57 -4.42
CA TYR A 152 1.75 0.62 -3.82
C TYR A 152 1.67 0.59 -2.29
N PHE A 153 1.58 1.76 -1.65
CA PHE A 153 1.50 1.86 -0.19
C PHE A 153 0.07 1.82 0.37
N GLY A 154 -0.96 1.71 -0.46
CA GLY A 154 -2.37 1.76 -0.04
C GLY A 154 -2.72 3.09 0.62
N LEU A 155 -2.22 4.20 0.07
CA LEU A 155 -2.43 5.56 0.56
C LEU A 155 -3.36 6.34 -0.39
N SER A 156 -3.90 7.46 0.09
CA SER A 156 -4.70 8.36 -0.73
C SER A 156 -3.81 9.17 -1.69
N THR A 157 -4.33 9.48 -2.87
CA THR A 157 -3.72 10.45 -3.79
C THR A 157 -4.00 11.89 -3.37
N ASP A 158 -5.06 12.13 -2.57
CA ASP A 158 -5.34 13.44 -1.97
C ASP A 158 -4.33 13.75 -0.87
N VAL A 159 -3.60 14.87 -1.02
CA VAL A 159 -2.48 15.24 -0.15
C VAL A 159 -2.90 15.44 1.31
N ALA A 160 -4.08 16.00 1.56
CA ALA A 160 -4.57 16.24 2.92
C ALA A 160 -4.89 14.92 3.63
N THR A 161 -5.54 14.01 2.93
CA THR A 161 -5.86 12.66 3.42
C THR A 161 -4.59 11.83 3.60
N LEU A 162 -3.66 11.91 2.65
CA LEU A 162 -2.36 11.24 2.71
C LEU A 162 -1.58 11.63 3.99
N LYS A 163 -1.48 12.91 4.30
CA LYS A 163 -0.83 13.41 5.52
C LYS A 163 -1.45 12.81 6.78
N LYS A 164 -2.78 12.83 6.87
CA LYS A 164 -3.52 12.21 7.99
C LYS A 164 -3.25 10.71 8.12
N GLN A 165 -3.12 10.00 7.00
CA GLN A 165 -2.81 8.58 6.98
C GLN A 165 -1.36 8.31 7.44
N LEU A 166 -0.40 9.15 7.05
CA LEU A 166 1.00 9.05 7.47
C LEU A 166 1.14 9.33 8.97
N ASP A 167 0.46 10.36 9.49
CA ASP A 167 0.46 10.69 10.93
C ASP A 167 -0.05 9.51 11.77
N ARG A 168 -1.16 8.89 11.37
CA ARG A 168 -1.72 7.71 12.04
C ARG A 168 -0.76 6.52 12.05
N ARG A 169 -0.06 6.27 10.92
CA ARG A 169 0.93 5.17 10.83
C ARG A 169 2.16 5.44 11.71
N THR A 170 2.59 6.68 11.83
CA THR A 170 3.73 7.07 12.69
C THR A 170 3.38 6.87 14.16
N LEU A 171 2.14 7.11 14.60
CA LEU A 171 1.67 6.85 15.96
C LEU A 171 1.60 5.36 16.33
N ILE A 172 1.42 4.48 15.34
CA ILE A 172 1.37 3.01 15.57
C ILE A 172 2.79 2.41 15.64
N LEU A 173 3.80 3.10 15.10
CA LEU A 173 5.20 2.62 15.03
C LEU A 173 6.10 3.18 16.15
N ARG A 174 5.54 3.94 17.09
CA ARG A 174 6.17 4.34 18.35
C ARG A 174 5.79 3.35 19.43
#